data_3479406fc40570d1aa658797a31339ea
#
_entry.id   3479406fc40570d1aa658797a31339ea
#
_cell.length_a   1.000
_cell.length_b   1.000
_cell.length_c   1.000
_cell.angle_alpha   90.00
_cell.angle_beta   90.00
_cell.angle_gamma   90.00
#
_symmetry.space_group_name_H-M   'P 1'
#
loop_
_entity.id
_entity.type
_entity.pdbx_description
1 polymer ?
#
loop_
_entity_poly.entity_id
_entity_poly.type
_entity_poly.pdbx_seq_one_letter_code
_entity_poly.pdbx_strand_id
1 'polypeptide(L)'
;MIGFTKKWFASGSPWIWLTAGAVSISLLALLGVVLLLAGQGMRYFWPSPVYVFELKQTAAGPVRVIGEIYQQQSIPREQLEQAGIMLPPEAGETVTRYLIKTGNREIQGQDFHRLLDTDIQQRSQPKDLLVLDRHINGTAYGFLAGMLDNGQPVVGDNLAQELQKRIPVIQALVRQSKDIQFRQMNMLNQQFEALRLQKKRLQMSGNFDGKAQDRIEAEWGELQRNYQAMMEKLRGLQSDQSRYTLLLRDMNGQVHPLPLSQINRAWYPNDMSLEQKLRHFAVQTHKFLTDNPRNANTEGGVFPAIFGTVLMVILMSIVVMPLGVIAAVYLHEYAGKNWLTRMIRISVVNLAGVPSIVYGVFGLGFFVYFIGGSLDKLFYPEALPNPTFGTPGVLWAALTLALLTLPVVIVATEEGLSRIPASLRQGSLALGASKAETLWHIVLPMAAPAMITGLILAVARAAGETAPLMLVGVVKSAPLLPVDGVFPFLHLERKFMHLSFQIYDMAFQSPNVEAARPLVFATALLLVIIVVGLNLAAIGIRHHLREKYRGLML
;
A
#
# COMPACT_ATOMS: atom_id res chain seq x y z
N MET A 1 12.12 59.09 11.53
CA MET A 1 11.93 57.74 10.98
C MET A 1 13.20 56.89 11.01
N ILE A 2 14.37 57.40 10.59
CA ILE A 2 15.63 56.62 10.49
C ILE A 2 16.12 56.04 11.82
N GLY A 3 15.85 56.70 12.96
CA GLY A 3 16.27 56.20 14.29
C GLY A 3 15.41 55.05 14.81
N PHE A 4 14.16 54.93 14.37
CA PHE A 4 13.22 53.84 14.79
C PHE A 4 13.57 52.55 14.04
N THR A 5 13.84 52.63 12.76
CA THR A 5 14.24 51.46 11.92
C THR A 5 15.57 50.89 12.39
N LYS A 6 16.59 51.72 12.70
CA LYS A 6 17.87 51.24 13.26
C LYS A 6 17.71 50.49 14.60
N LYS A 7 16.88 51.05 15.52
CA LYS A 7 16.60 50.39 16.79
C LYS A 7 15.81 49.08 16.61
N TRP A 8 14.88 49.04 15.64
CA TRP A 8 14.10 47.88 15.30
C TRP A 8 14.96 46.77 14.70
N PHE A 9 15.90 47.10 13.79
CA PHE A 9 16.86 46.12 13.28
C PHE A 9 17.84 45.65 14.36
N ALA A 10 18.30 46.55 15.24
CA ALA A 10 19.22 46.22 16.33
C ALA A 10 18.58 45.34 17.42
N SER A 11 17.25 45.41 17.58
CA SER A 11 16.51 44.56 18.55
C SER A 11 16.34 43.11 18.08
N GLY A 12 16.71 42.76 16.83
CA GLY A 12 16.48 41.43 16.27
C GLY A 12 15.02 41.14 15.88
N SER A 13 14.08 42.06 16.15
CA SER A 13 12.65 41.86 15.87
C SER A 13 12.34 41.50 14.41
N PRO A 14 12.97 42.10 13.38
CA PRO A 14 12.72 41.71 11.99
C PRO A 14 13.01 40.24 11.70
N TRP A 15 14.06 39.71 12.29
CA TRP A 15 14.45 38.31 12.12
C TRP A 15 13.46 37.36 12.80
N ILE A 16 12.93 37.74 13.97
CA ILE A 16 11.88 36.99 14.65
C ILE A 16 10.61 36.93 13.77
N TRP A 17 10.19 38.08 13.20
CA TRP A 17 9.02 38.12 12.31
C TRP A 17 9.25 37.34 11.01
N LEU A 18 10.45 37.40 10.43
CA LEU A 18 10.82 36.65 9.24
C LEU A 18 10.80 35.13 9.51
N THR A 19 11.38 34.67 10.61
CA THR A 19 11.37 33.27 10.99
C THR A 19 9.97 32.78 11.31
N ALA A 20 9.18 33.56 12.05
CA ALA A 20 7.77 33.23 12.32
C ALA A 20 6.96 33.15 11.03
N GLY A 21 7.16 34.09 10.09
CA GLY A 21 6.53 34.08 8.76
C GLY A 21 6.93 32.85 7.95
N ALA A 22 8.21 32.50 7.91
CA ALA A 22 8.69 31.33 7.21
C ALA A 22 8.11 30.02 7.79
N VAL A 23 8.07 29.88 9.11
CA VAL A 23 7.45 28.73 9.77
C VAL A 23 5.95 28.66 9.47
N SER A 24 5.24 29.79 9.54
CA SER A 24 3.82 29.86 9.21
C SER A 24 3.52 29.43 7.78
N ILE A 25 4.28 29.94 6.81
CA ILE A 25 4.16 29.56 5.39
C ILE A 25 4.42 28.06 5.21
N SER A 26 5.46 27.52 5.84
CA SER A 26 5.78 26.09 5.77
C SER A 26 4.67 25.21 6.35
N LEU A 27 4.08 25.62 7.49
CA LEU A 27 2.94 24.91 8.10
C LEU A 27 1.68 24.99 7.23
N LEU A 28 1.39 26.17 6.67
CA LEU A 28 0.26 26.36 5.76
C LEU A 28 0.43 25.54 4.47
N ALA A 29 1.64 25.49 3.92
CA ALA A 29 1.94 24.67 2.74
C ALA A 29 1.75 23.17 3.06
N LEU A 30 2.28 22.69 4.18
CA LEU A 30 2.09 21.30 4.63
C LEU A 30 0.62 20.97 4.81
N LEU A 31 -0.12 21.84 5.53
CA LEU A 31 -1.56 21.68 5.72
C LEU A 31 -2.31 21.67 4.39
N GLY A 32 -1.94 22.57 3.47
CA GLY A 32 -2.50 22.64 2.13
C GLY A 32 -2.32 21.34 1.35
N VAL A 33 -1.13 20.75 1.40
CA VAL A 33 -0.86 19.43 0.76
C VAL A 33 -1.72 18.33 1.39
N VAL A 34 -1.80 18.26 2.73
CA VAL A 34 -2.61 17.25 3.42
C VAL A 34 -4.10 17.42 3.09
N LEU A 35 -4.61 18.66 3.08
CA LEU A 35 -6.01 18.96 2.72
C LEU A 35 -6.30 18.62 1.25
N LEU A 36 -5.35 18.85 0.34
CA LEU A 36 -5.46 18.46 -1.06
C LEU A 36 -5.56 16.93 -1.18
N LEU A 37 -4.64 16.20 -0.52
CA LEU A 37 -4.68 14.74 -0.50
C LEU A 37 -5.99 14.22 0.09
N ALA A 38 -6.45 14.82 1.18
CA ALA A 38 -7.73 14.47 1.82
C ALA A 38 -8.91 14.73 0.88
N GLY A 39 -8.99 15.92 0.29
CA GLY A 39 -10.08 16.29 -0.62
C GLY A 39 -10.14 15.41 -1.86
N GLN A 40 -9.01 15.17 -2.53
CA GLN A 40 -8.94 14.32 -3.72
C GLN A 40 -9.12 12.83 -3.38
N GLY A 41 -8.50 12.36 -2.29
CA GLY A 41 -8.61 10.97 -1.87
C GLY A 41 -10.00 10.59 -1.37
N MET A 42 -10.67 11.47 -0.62
CA MET A 42 -12.03 11.23 -0.11
C MET A 42 -13.07 11.17 -1.23
N ARG A 43 -12.87 11.88 -2.34
CA ARG A 43 -13.75 11.80 -3.51
C ARG A 43 -13.86 10.39 -4.08
N TYR A 44 -12.82 9.57 -3.94
CA TYR A 44 -12.83 8.18 -4.39
C TYR A 44 -13.93 7.34 -3.72
N PHE A 45 -14.25 7.61 -2.47
CA PHE A 45 -15.22 6.84 -1.69
C PHE A 45 -16.64 7.36 -1.82
N TRP A 46 -16.82 8.60 -2.32
CA TRP A 46 -18.12 9.21 -2.45
C TRP A 46 -18.83 8.72 -3.72
N PRO A 47 -20.12 8.29 -3.65
CA PRO A 47 -20.84 7.87 -4.84
C PRO A 47 -21.10 9.07 -5.75
N SER A 48 -20.42 9.11 -6.88
CA SER A 48 -20.58 10.15 -7.89
C SER A 48 -21.90 9.99 -8.63
N PRO A 49 -22.56 11.07 -9.04
CA PRO A 49 -23.74 11.00 -9.90
C PRO A 49 -23.34 10.49 -11.29
N VAL A 50 -24.20 9.64 -11.87
CA VAL A 50 -24.02 9.10 -13.22
C VAL A 50 -24.99 9.77 -14.17
N TYR A 51 -24.49 10.13 -15.34
CA TYR A 51 -25.24 10.88 -16.35
C TYR A 51 -25.44 10.05 -17.60
N VAL A 52 -26.52 10.33 -18.30
CA VAL A 52 -26.74 9.96 -19.69
C VAL A 52 -26.59 11.22 -20.53
N PHE A 53 -25.63 11.23 -21.44
CA PHE A 53 -25.37 12.29 -22.40
C PHE A 53 -25.93 11.86 -23.74
N GLU A 54 -26.84 12.64 -24.31
CA GLU A 54 -27.29 12.50 -25.68
C GLU A 54 -26.47 13.46 -26.53
N LEU A 55 -25.76 12.92 -27.52
CA LEU A 55 -24.89 13.72 -28.38
C LEU A 55 -25.69 14.20 -29.60
N LYS A 56 -25.31 15.34 -30.17
CA LYS A 56 -25.85 15.86 -31.41
C LYS A 56 -25.66 14.83 -32.51
N GLN A 57 -26.69 14.63 -33.33
CA GLN A 57 -26.74 13.57 -34.34
C GLN A 57 -25.51 13.58 -35.25
N THR A 58 -24.83 12.46 -35.32
CA THR A 58 -23.90 12.10 -36.38
C THR A 58 -24.66 11.29 -37.45
N ALA A 59 -24.14 11.13 -38.64
CA ALA A 59 -24.75 10.38 -39.73
C ALA A 59 -25.17 8.92 -39.40
N ALA A 60 -24.70 8.40 -38.25
CA ALA A 60 -24.97 7.04 -37.72
C ALA A 60 -26.12 6.97 -36.68
N GLY A 61 -26.82 8.07 -36.38
CA GLY A 61 -27.89 8.13 -35.38
C GLY A 61 -27.50 8.78 -34.05
N PRO A 62 -28.43 8.86 -33.08
CA PRO A 62 -28.14 9.45 -31.78
C PRO A 62 -27.17 8.56 -30.99
N VAL A 63 -25.99 9.10 -30.70
CA VAL A 63 -25.01 8.43 -29.87
C VAL A 63 -25.25 8.83 -28.41
N ARG A 64 -25.45 7.82 -27.56
CA ARG A 64 -25.58 8.02 -26.10
C ARG A 64 -24.28 7.64 -25.41
N VAL A 65 -23.89 8.42 -24.41
CA VAL A 65 -22.76 8.11 -23.54
C VAL A 65 -23.26 8.07 -22.10
N ILE A 66 -23.03 6.95 -21.41
CA ILE A 66 -23.37 6.77 -19.99
C ILE A 66 -22.09 6.78 -19.18
N GLY A 67 -22.01 7.59 -18.13
CA GLY A 67 -20.85 7.58 -17.24
C GLY A 67 -20.84 8.69 -16.19
N GLU A 68 -19.80 8.67 -15.39
CA GLU A 68 -19.50 9.69 -14.36
C GLU A 68 -18.63 10.79 -14.96
N ILE A 69 -18.90 12.06 -14.60
CA ILE A 69 -17.99 13.15 -14.93
C ILE A 69 -16.76 13.03 -14.03
N TYR A 70 -15.66 12.60 -14.62
CA TYR A 70 -14.39 12.41 -13.93
C TYR A 70 -13.61 13.72 -13.80
N GLN A 71 -13.53 14.47 -14.90
CA GLN A 71 -12.83 15.75 -14.94
C GLN A 71 -13.57 16.72 -15.87
N GLN A 72 -13.53 17.99 -15.51
CA GLN A 72 -14.06 19.08 -16.30
C GLN A 72 -12.95 20.13 -16.49
N GLN A 73 -12.71 20.53 -17.73
CA GLN A 73 -11.72 21.53 -18.09
C GLN A 73 -12.34 22.58 -19.00
N SER A 74 -12.11 23.84 -18.69
CA SER A 74 -12.44 24.96 -19.57
C SER A 74 -11.22 25.23 -20.47
N ILE A 75 -11.39 25.15 -21.76
CA ILE A 75 -10.33 25.31 -22.78
C ILE A 75 -10.69 26.50 -23.65
N PRO A 76 -9.75 27.44 -23.93
CA PRO A 76 -9.96 28.51 -24.87
C PRO A 76 -10.30 27.98 -26.26
N ARG A 77 -11.27 28.60 -26.93
CA ARG A 77 -11.70 28.24 -28.28
C ARG A 77 -10.52 28.17 -29.27
N GLU A 78 -9.67 29.18 -29.24
CA GLU A 78 -8.50 29.27 -30.12
C GLU A 78 -7.59 28.03 -30.02
N GLN A 79 -7.41 27.48 -28.83
CA GLN A 79 -6.59 26.29 -28.60
C GLN A 79 -7.21 25.02 -29.22
N LEU A 80 -8.53 24.90 -29.22
CA LEU A 80 -9.24 23.77 -29.85
C LEU A 80 -9.21 23.90 -31.38
N GLU A 81 -9.39 25.12 -31.92
CA GLU A 81 -9.29 25.38 -33.36
C GLU A 81 -7.88 25.13 -33.90
N GLN A 82 -6.83 25.52 -33.14
CA GLN A 82 -5.42 25.19 -33.45
C GLN A 82 -5.14 23.68 -33.44
N ALA A 83 -5.87 22.93 -32.62
CA ALA A 83 -5.82 21.46 -32.58
C ALA A 83 -6.62 20.79 -33.72
N GLY A 84 -7.21 21.57 -34.64
CA GLY A 84 -7.98 21.08 -35.79
C GLY A 84 -9.41 20.66 -35.45
N ILE A 85 -9.95 21.02 -34.28
CA ILE A 85 -11.33 20.72 -33.89
C ILE A 85 -12.24 21.83 -34.41
N MET A 86 -13.17 21.46 -35.31
CA MET A 86 -14.19 22.40 -35.81
C MET A 86 -15.25 22.62 -34.74
N LEU A 87 -15.36 23.86 -34.28
CA LEU A 87 -16.35 24.26 -33.29
C LEU A 87 -17.54 24.95 -33.99
N PRO A 88 -18.79 24.79 -33.48
CA PRO A 88 -19.93 25.54 -33.97
C PRO A 88 -19.68 27.06 -33.83
N PRO A 89 -20.24 27.86 -34.76
CA PRO A 89 -20.09 29.33 -34.71
C PRO A 89 -20.60 29.96 -33.41
N GLU A 90 -21.57 29.31 -32.77
CA GLU A 90 -22.20 29.73 -31.51
C GLU A 90 -21.36 29.38 -30.25
N ALA A 91 -20.23 28.69 -30.42
CA ALA A 91 -19.35 28.33 -29.28
C ALA A 91 -18.75 29.59 -28.68
N GLY A 92 -18.81 29.69 -27.35
CA GLY A 92 -18.24 30.82 -26.59
C GLY A 92 -16.72 30.90 -26.67
N GLU A 93 -16.13 31.92 -26.06
CA GLU A 93 -14.66 32.10 -25.98
C GLU A 93 -13.97 30.93 -25.26
N THR A 94 -14.67 30.23 -24.39
CA THR A 94 -14.21 29.01 -23.71
C THR A 94 -15.19 27.88 -23.88
N VAL A 95 -14.67 26.69 -24.19
CA VAL A 95 -15.43 25.45 -24.38
C VAL A 95 -15.10 24.49 -23.25
N THR A 96 -16.10 23.90 -22.64
CA THR A 96 -15.90 22.91 -21.57
C THR A 96 -15.69 21.53 -22.15
N ARG A 97 -14.56 20.91 -21.81
CA ARG A 97 -14.25 19.52 -22.12
C ARG A 97 -14.51 18.67 -20.90
N TYR A 98 -15.35 17.66 -21.08
CA TYR A 98 -15.62 16.63 -20.08
C TYR A 98 -14.78 15.38 -20.36
N LEU A 99 -14.15 14.83 -19.32
CA LEU A 99 -13.64 13.47 -19.30
C LEU A 99 -14.66 12.61 -18.54
N ILE A 100 -15.30 11.70 -19.24
CA ILE A 100 -16.37 10.87 -18.71
C ILE A 100 -15.85 9.45 -18.54
N LYS A 101 -15.96 8.89 -17.33
CA LYS A 101 -15.70 7.50 -17.05
C LYS A 101 -16.92 6.67 -17.47
N THR A 102 -16.79 5.92 -18.54
CA THR A 102 -17.87 5.11 -19.12
C THR A 102 -17.85 3.66 -18.66
N GLY A 103 -16.72 3.17 -18.11
CA GLY A 103 -16.56 1.76 -17.74
C GLY A 103 -16.78 0.81 -18.92
N ASN A 104 -17.25 -0.41 -18.65
CA ASN A 104 -17.60 -1.42 -19.68
C ASN A 104 -16.48 -1.65 -20.71
N ARG A 105 -15.22 -1.66 -20.25
CA ARG A 105 -14.03 -1.71 -21.10
C ARG A 105 -14.03 -2.87 -22.11
N GLU A 106 -14.57 -4.03 -21.71
CA GLU A 106 -14.68 -5.21 -22.57
C GLU A 106 -15.64 -5.03 -23.74
N ILE A 107 -16.59 -4.10 -23.60
CA ILE A 107 -17.62 -3.82 -24.63
C ILE A 107 -17.17 -2.66 -25.50
N GLN A 108 -16.59 -1.62 -24.89
CA GLN A 108 -16.30 -0.34 -25.53
C GLN A 108 -14.82 -0.14 -25.88
N GLY A 109 -13.93 -1.02 -25.40
CA GLY A 109 -12.48 -0.92 -25.59
C GLY A 109 -11.79 0.18 -24.76
N GLN A 110 -12.55 1.15 -24.23
CA GLN A 110 -12.04 2.31 -23.47
C GLN A 110 -12.84 2.54 -22.20
N ASP A 111 -12.17 2.99 -21.13
CA ASP A 111 -12.78 3.35 -19.84
C ASP A 111 -13.25 4.81 -19.79
N PHE A 112 -12.73 5.66 -20.69
CA PHE A 112 -12.99 7.09 -20.68
C PHE A 112 -13.32 7.62 -22.07
N HIS A 113 -14.33 8.49 -22.13
CA HIS A 113 -14.65 9.28 -23.31
C HIS A 113 -14.46 10.76 -23.05
N ARG A 114 -13.93 11.49 -24.03
CA ARG A 114 -13.80 12.94 -24.00
C ARG A 114 -14.93 13.55 -24.82
N LEU A 115 -15.74 14.39 -24.18
CA LEU A 115 -16.85 15.10 -24.83
C LEU A 115 -16.65 16.61 -24.65
N LEU A 116 -16.99 17.37 -25.68
CA LEU A 116 -17.13 18.82 -25.57
C LEU A 116 -18.58 19.17 -25.22
N ASP A 117 -18.81 20.23 -24.50
CA ASP A 117 -20.15 20.72 -24.17
C ASP A 117 -20.93 21.06 -25.45
N THR A 118 -20.25 21.52 -26.50
CA THR A 118 -20.81 21.79 -27.82
C THR A 118 -21.41 20.56 -28.51
N ASP A 119 -20.92 19.36 -28.19
CA ASP A 119 -21.39 18.10 -28.77
C ASP A 119 -22.58 17.51 -28.01
N ILE A 120 -22.84 17.99 -26.81
CA ILE A 120 -23.89 17.49 -25.93
C ILE A 120 -25.21 18.20 -26.31
N GLN A 121 -26.23 17.40 -26.64
CA GLN A 121 -27.57 17.89 -26.89
C GLN A 121 -28.40 17.96 -25.60
N GLN A 122 -28.35 16.89 -24.79
CA GLN A 122 -29.07 16.79 -23.53
C GLN A 122 -28.27 15.99 -22.53
N ARG A 123 -28.37 16.39 -21.23
CA ARG A 123 -27.81 15.67 -20.09
C ARG A 123 -28.90 15.35 -19.11
N SER A 124 -29.06 14.08 -18.76
CA SER A 124 -30.04 13.59 -17.78
C SER A 124 -29.41 12.75 -16.69
N GLN A 125 -30.10 12.61 -15.56
CA GLN A 125 -29.71 11.77 -14.42
C GLN A 125 -30.84 10.80 -14.07
N PRO A 126 -31.04 9.71 -14.83
CA PRO A 126 -32.05 8.73 -14.52
C PRO A 126 -31.82 8.07 -13.17
N LYS A 127 -32.88 7.89 -12.37
CA LYS A 127 -32.80 7.23 -11.05
C LYS A 127 -32.54 5.72 -11.12
N ASP A 128 -32.98 5.11 -12.19
CA ASP A 128 -32.89 3.67 -12.49
C ASP A 128 -31.53 3.26 -13.11
N LEU A 129 -30.59 4.20 -13.20
CA LEU A 129 -29.25 3.93 -13.71
C LEU A 129 -28.42 3.19 -12.68
N LEU A 130 -27.96 2.00 -13.06
CA LEU A 130 -27.26 1.03 -12.23
C LEU A 130 -25.76 1.15 -12.40
N VAL A 131 -25.03 1.14 -11.29
CA VAL A 131 -23.57 1.04 -11.23
C VAL A 131 -23.20 -0.31 -10.64
N LEU A 132 -22.33 -1.04 -11.33
CA LEU A 132 -21.81 -2.33 -10.94
C LEU A 132 -20.29 -2.23 -10.65
N ASP A 133 -19.87 -2.53 -9.44
CA ASP A 133 -18.47 -2.79 -9.11
C ASP A 133 -18.19 -4.27 -9.35
N ARG A 134 -17.23 -4.59 -10.22
CA ARG A 134 -16.92 -5.96 -10.64
C ARG A 134 -15.55 -6.39 -10.14
N HIS A 135 -15.36 -7.70 -10.02
CA HIS A 135 -14.05 -8.27 -9.66
C HIS A 135 -13.02 -8.17 -10.79
N ILE A 136 -13.50 -8.18 -12.03
CA ILE A 136 -12.71 -8.12 -13.27
C ILE A 136 -13.33 -7.06 -14.17
N ASN A 137 -12.53 -6.41 -15.02
CA ASN A 137 -12.94 -5.40 -16.00
C ASN A 137 -13.53 -4.10 -15.43
N GLY A 138 -13.35 -3.83 -14.13
CA GLY A 138 -13.71 -2.55 -13.52
C GLY A 138 -15.20 -2.29 -13.38
N THR A 139 -15.56 -1.01 -13.28
CA THR A 139 -16.94 -0.56 -13.09
C THR A 139 -17.75 -0.68 -14.39
N ALA A 140 -19.02 -1.11 -14.28
CA ALA A 140 -19.96 -1.11 -15.39
C ALA A 140 -21.14 -0.19 -15.09
N TYR A 141 -21.63 0.49 -16.13
CA TYR A 141 -22.79 1.39 -16.09
C TYR A 141 -23.84 0.92 -17.09
N GLY A 142 -25.11 0.98 -16.70
CA GLY A 142 -26.20 0.63 -17.58
C GLY A 142 -27.54 0.55 -16.85
N PHE A 143 -28.51 -0.04 -17.50
CA PHE A 143 -29.85 -0.24 -16.94
C PHE A 143 -30.10 -1.74 -16.71
N LEU A 144 -30.76 -2.08 -15.60
CA LEU A 144 -31.18 -3.44 -15.32
C LEU A 144 -32.25 -3.88 -16.33
N ALA A 145 -31.91 -4.78 -17.25
CA ALA A 145 -32.85 -5.31 -18.25
C ALA A 145 -33.55 -6.58 -17.76
N GLY A 146 -32.88 -7.38 -16.89
CA GLY A 146 -33.42 -8.62 -16.38
C GLY A 146 -32.39 -9.40 -15.53
N MET A 147 -32.81 -10.57 -15.06
CA MET A 147 -31.96 -11.52 -14.37
C MET A 147 -32.36 -12.94 -14.76
N LEU A 148 -31.38 -13.83 -14.89
CA LEU A 148 -31.59 -15.25 -15.19
C LEU A 148 -31.17 -16.11 -13.99
N ASP A 149 -31.92 -17.17 -13.72
CA ASP A 149 -31.59 -18.26 -12.79
C ASP A 149 -31.44 -19.54 -13.62
N ASN A 150 -30.23 -20.09 -13.69
CA ASN A 150 -29.92 -21.22 -14.60
C ASN A 150 -30.43 -21.04 -16.03
N GLY A 151 -30.33 -19.83 -16.57
CA GLY A 151 -30.80 -19.51 -17.95
C GLY A 151 -32.29 -19.21 -18.05
N GLN A 152 -33.10 -19.39 -17.01
CA GLN A 152 -34.51 -19.05 -16.97
C GLN A 152 -34.75 -17.63 -16.46
N PRO A 153 -35.64 -16.83 -17.05
CA PRO A 153 -35.93 -15.50 -16.56
C PRO A 153 -36.48 -15.51 -15.13
N VAL A 154 -35.90 -14.69 -14.26
CA VAL A 154 -36.44 -14.46 -12.91
C VAL A 154 -37.63 -13.54 -13.04
N VAL A 155 -38.82 -14.06 -12.70
CA VAL A 155 -40.07 -13.30 -12.69
C VAL A 155 -40.27 -12.72 -11.29
N GLY A 156 -40.44 -11.41 -11.20
CA GLY A 156 -40.70 -10.72 -9.91
C GLY A 156 -41.01 -9.25 -10.13
N ASP A 157 -41.86 -8.68 -9.28
CA ASP A 157 -42.30 -7.28 -9.41
C ASP A 157 -41.17 -6.26 -9.12
N ASN A 158 -40.07 -6.66 -8.46
CA ASN A 158 -38.96 -5.76 -8.14
C ASN A 158 -37.59 -6.45 -8.30
N LEU A 159 -37.14 -6.51 -9.56
CA LEU A 159 -35.82 -7.07 -9.91
C LEU A 159 -34.65 -6.40 -9.18
N ALA A 160 -34.75 -5.10 -8.85
CA ALA A 160 -33.70 -4.39 -8.12
C ALA A 160 -33.53 -4.90 -6.69
N GLN A 161 -34.64 -5.22 -6.00
CA GLN A 161 -34.58 -5.81 -4.67
C GLN A 161 -34.05 -7.25 -4.70
N GLU A 162 -34.48 -8.04 -5.68
CA GLU A 162 -33.96 -9.40 -5.87
C GLU A 162 -32.45 -9.40 -6.15
N LEU A 163 -31.97 -8.48 -6.96
CA LEU A 163 -30.54 -8.28 -7.21
C LEU A 163 -29.79 -7.99 -5.90
N GLN A 164 -30.29 -7.03 -5.08
CA GLN A 164 -29.66 -6.65 -3.82
C GLN A 164 -29.64 -7.80 -2.78
N LYS A 165 -30.64 -8.69 -2.78
CA LYS A 165 -30.66 -9.88 -1.91
C LYS A 165 -29.69 -10.96 -2.37
N ARG A 166 -29.53 -11.18 -3.68
CA ARG A 166 -28.74 -12.28 -4.25
C ARG A 166 -27.25 -11.99 -4.28
N ILE A 167 -26.82 -10.73 -4.49
CA ILE A 167 -25.41 -10.36 -4.52
C ILE A 167 -24.67 -10.83 -3.24
N PRO A 168 -25.13 -10.56 -1.99
CA PRO A 168 -24.42 -10.99 -0.79
C PRO A 168 -24.28 -12.52 -0.69
N VAL A 169 -25.28 -13.27 -1.12
CA VAL A 169 -25.28 -14.75 -1.12
C VAL A 169 -24.20 -15.27 -2.07
N ILE A 170 -24.21 -14.80 -3.31
CA ILE A 170 -23.19 -15.19 -4.30
C ILE A 170 -21.81 -14.73 -3.89
N GLN A 171 -21.67 -13.54 -3.31
CA GLN A 171 -20.40 -13.05 -2.78
C GLN A 171 -19.87 -13.86 -1.59
N ALA A 172 -20.75 -14.50 -0.81
CA ALA A 172 -20.32 -15.46 0.21
C ALA A 172 -19.70 -16.72 -0.42
N LEU A 173 -20.32 -17.26 -1.48
CA LEU A 173 -19.77 -18.40 -2.24
C LEU A 173 -18.44 -18.04 -2.93
N VAL A 174 -18.35 -16.82 -3.51
CA VAL A 174 -17.10 -16.33 -4.11
C VAL A 174 -15.98 -16.20 -3.05
N ARG A 175 -16.29 -15.68 -1.86
CA ARG A 175 -15.31 -15.62 -0.76
C ARG A 175 -14.85 -17.01 -0.33
N GLN A 176 -15.78 -17.97 -0.19
CA GLN A 176 -15.45 -19.34 0.15
C GLN A 176 -14.57 -20.01 -0.91
N SER A 177 -14.88 -19.81 -2.19
CA SER A 177 -14.07 -20.29 -3.31
C SER A 177 -12.67 -19.70 -3.29
N LYS A 178 -12.55 -18.38 -3.06
CA LYS A 178 -11.26 -17.69 -2.92
C LYS A 178 -10.47 -18.18 -1.70
N ASP A 179 -11.11 -18.46 -0.57
CA ASP A 179 -10.44 -19.02 0.60
C ASP A 179 -9.83 -20.39 0.30
N ILE A 180 -10.59 -21.27 -0.36
CA ILE A 180 -10.05 -22.55 -0.82
C ILE A 180 -8.87 -22.33 -1.77
N GLN A 181 -9.03 -21.49 -2.78
CA GLN A 181 -8.06 -21.27 -3.86
C GLN A 181 -6.74 -20.63 -3.37
N PHE A 182 -6.86 -19.59 -2.55
CA PHE A 182 -5.70 -18.78 -2.16
C PHE A 182 -5.13 -19.15 -0.79
N ARG A 183 -5.90 -19.70 0.12
CA ARG A 183 -5.42 -20.08 1.44
C ARG A 183 -5.21 -21.59 1.56
N GLN A 184 -6.27 -22.38 1.38
CA GLN A 184 -6.19 -23.83 1.66
C GLN A 184 -5.32 -24.57 0.63
N MET A 185 -5.45 -24.26 -0.68
CA MET A 185 -4.61 -24.87 -1.72
C MET A 185 -3.15 -24.41 -1.61
N ASN A 186 -2.88 -23.17 -1.22
CA ASN A 186 -1.51 -22.73 -0.99
C ASN A 186 -0.87 -23.42 0.22
N MET A 187 -1.62 -23.63 1.32
CA MET A 187 -1.12 -24.43 2.44
C MET A 187 -0.78 -25.85 2.00
N LEU A 188 -1.64 -26.47 1.20
CA LEU A 188 -1.39 -27.79 0.65
C LEU A 188 -0.16 -27.84 -0.26
N ASN A 189 -0.01 -26.83 -1.13
CA ASN A 189 1.18 -26.71 -1.99
C ASN A 189 2.47 -26.55 -1.17
N GLN A 190 2.44 -25.83 -0.06
CA GLN A 190 3.58 -25.73 0.85
C GLN A 190 3.90 -27.08 1.50
N GLN A 191 2.90 -27.87 1.87
CA GLN A 191 3.10 -29.23 2.39
C GLN A 191 3.69 -30.15 1.34
N PHE A 192 3.22 -30.10 0.10
CA PHE A 192 3.83 -30.83 -1.02
C PHE A 192 5.31 -30.44 -1.23
N GLU A 193 5.61 -29.14 -1.17
CA GLU A 193 6.98 -28.66 -1.33
C GLU A 193 7.87 -29.08 -0.15
N ALA A 194 7.37 -28.99 1.08
CA ALA A 194 8.10 -29.46 2.26
C ALA A 194 8.43 -30.96 2.16
N LEU A 195 7.47 -31.77 1.71
CA LEU A 195 7.66 -33.19 1.52
C LEU A 195 8.64 -33.50 0.39
N ARG A 196 8.61 -32.73 -0.71
CA ARG A 196 9.58 -32.82 -1.82
C ARG A 196 11.01 -32.51 -1.35
N LEU A 197 11.17 -31.44 -0.56
CA LEU A 197 12.47 -31.06 0.00
C LEU A 197 12.96 -32.09 1.02
N GLN A 198 12.08 -32.64 1.85
CA GLN A 198 12.41 -33.73 2.79
C GLN A 198 12.89 -34.97 2.05
N LYS A 199 12.20 -35.40 0.98
CA LYS A 199 12.64 -36.50 0.11
C LYS A 199 14.04 -36.26 -0.43
N LYS A 200 14.28 -35.07 -1.01
CA LYS A 200 15.57 -34.72 -1.59
C LYS A 200 16.69 -34.66 -0.55
N ARG A 201 16.41 -34.14 0.65
CA ARG A 201 17.35 -34.10 1.80
C ARG A 201 17.76 -35.52 2.21
N LEU A 202 16.79 -36.45 2.34
CA LEU A 202 17.07 -37.86 2.65
C LEU A 202 17.89 -38.56 1.57
N GLN A 203 17.61 -38.28 0.30
CA GLN A 203 18.40 -38.79 -0.83
C GLN A 203 19.85 -38.28 -0.80
N MET A 204 20.04 -36.98 -0.51
CA MET A 204 21.40 -36.39 -0.45
C MET A 204 22.20 -36.90 0.76
N SER A 205 21.53 -37.21 1.89
CA SER A 205 22.17 -37.76 3.10
C SER A 205 22.40 -39.27 3.06
N GLY A 206 21.95 -39.98 2.01
CA GLY A 206 22.03 -41.43 1.92
C GLY A 206 21.08 -42.20 2.83
N ASN A 207 20.17 -41.52 3.51
CA ASN A 207 19.21 -42.10 4.47
C ASN A 207 17.83 -42.37 3.83
N PHE A 208 17.76 -42.45 2.50
CA PHE A 208 16.52 -42.74 1.79
C PHE A 208 16.35 -44.25 1.66
N ASP A 209 16.00 -44.91 2.77
CA ASP A 209 15.71 -46.37 2.83
C ASP A 209 14.23 -46.65 2.45
N GLY A 210 13.89 -47.94 2.31
CA GLY A 210 12.54 -48.38 1.92
C GLY A 210 11.46 -47.87 2.87
N LYS A 211 11.73 -47.76 4.18
CA LYS A 211 10.79 -47.24 5.17
C LYS A 211 10.54 -45.73 5.02
N ALA A 212 11.60 -44.98 4.73
CA ALA A 212 11.49 -43.55 4.46
C ALA A 212 10.74 -43.29 3.15
N GLN A 213 10.95 -44.12 2.15
CA GLN A 213 10.21 -44.06 0.90
C GLN A 213 8.73 -44.35 1.11
N ASP A 214 8.37 -45.45 1.76
CA ASP A 214 6.97 -45.84 2.02
C ASP A 214 6.22 -44.73 2.79
N ARG A 215 6.88 -44.13 3.78
CA ARG A 215 6.31 -43.01 4.55
C ARG A 215 6.03 -41.79 3.68
N ILE A 216 6.99 -41.37 2.88
CA ILE A 216 6.84 -40.20 2.00
C ILE A 216 5.77 -40.46 0.95
N GLU A 217 5.67 -41.66 0.40
CA GLU A 217 4.64 -42.04 -0.57
C GLU A 217 3.25 -42.06 0.07
N ALA A 218 3.12 -42.52 1.32
CA ALA A 218 1.88 -42.48 2.06
C ALA A 218 1.40 -41.05 2.35
N GLU A 219 2.30 -40.19 2.85
CA GLU A 219 2.02 -38.76 3.09
C GLU A 219 1.67 -38.03 1.78
N TRP A 220 2.39 -38.31 0.69
CA TRP A 220 2.09 -37.76 -0.65
C TRP A 220 0.71 -38.17 -1.14
N GLY A 221 0.36 -39.45 -0.98
CA GLY A 221 -0.96 -39.97 -1.34
C GLY A 221 -2.10 -39.33 -0.52
N GLU A 222 -1.87 -39.03 0.75
CA GLU A 222 -2.84 -38.30 1.58
C GLU A 222 -3.04 -36.85 1.10
N LEU A 223 -1.94 -36.14 0.85
CA LEU A 223 -1.99 -34.78 0.31
C LEU A 223 -2.71 -34.72 -1.04
N GLN A 224 -2.47 -35.72 -1.90
CA GLN A 224 -3.13 -35.81 -3.20
C GLN A 224 -4.63 -36.04 -3.08
N ARG A 225 -5.09 -36.89 -2.14
CA ARG A 225 -6.53 -37.07 -1.86
C ARG A 225 -7.17 -35.76 -1.36
N ASN A 226 -6.50 -35.07 -0.44
CA ASN A 226 -6.95 -33.78 0.07
C ASN A 226 -7.06 -32.72 -1.05
N TYR A 227 -6.08 -32.69 -1.97
CA TYR A 227 -6.12 -31.81 -3.14
C TYR A 227 -7.30 -32.10 -4.05
N GLN A 228 -7.57 -33.38 -4.34
CA GLN A 228 -8.71 -33.80 -5.16
C GLN A 228 -10.04 -33.41 -4.52
N ALA A 229 -10.20 -33.64 -3.21
CA ALA A 229 -11.42 -33.26 -2.48
C ALA A 229 -11.64 -31.74 -2.48
N MET A 230 -10.56 -30.94 -2.36
CA MET A 230 -10.65 -29.48 -2.46
C MET A 230 -11.03 -29.02 -3.87
N MET A 231 -10.48 -29.66 -4.91
CA MET A 231 -10.82 -29.35 -6.30
C MET A 231 -12.26 -29.68 -6.62
N GLU A 232 -12.80 -30.77 -6.11
CA GLU A 232 -14.21 -31.14 -6.28
C GLU A 232 -15.13 -30.12 -5.58
N LYS A 233 -14.82 -29.76 -4.34
CA LYS A 233 -15.54 -28.70 -3.61
C LYS A 233 -15.48 -27.35 -4.36
N LEU A 234 -14.33 -27.01 -4.92
CA LEU A 234 -14.18 -25.78 -5.71
C LEU A 234 -15.04 -25.78 -6.96
N ARG A 235 -15.11 -26.92 -7.68
CA ARG A 235 -15.98 -27.07 -8.86
C ARG A 235 -17.46 -26.92 -8.49
N GLY A 236 -17.91 -27.53 -7.37
CA GLY A 236 -19.26 -27.36 -6.87
C GLY A 236 -19.59 -25.88 -6.59
N LEU A 237 -18.72 -25.18 -5.85
CA LEU A 237 -18.89 -23.76 -5.57
C LEU A 237 -18.91 -22.89 -6.85
N GLN A 238 -18.09 -23.21 -7.85
CA GLN A 238 -18.08 -22.49 -9.14
C GLN A 238 -19.37 -22.72 -9.92
N SER A 239 -19.94 -23.92 -9.90
CA SER A 239 -21.25 -24.22 -10.47
C SER A 239 -22.34 -23.37 -9.82
N ASP A 240 -22.38 -23.34 -8.47
CA ASP A 240 -23.36 -22.54 -7.74
C ASP A 240 -23.21 -21.03 -7.98
N GLN A 241 -21.97 -20.54 -8.16
CA GLN A 241 -21.66 -19.16 -8.48
C GLN A 241 -22.15 -18.75 -9.88
N SER A 242 -22.15 -19.66 -10.84
CA SER A 242 -22.58 -19.42 -12.22
C SER A 242 -24.09 -19.42 -12.40
N ARG A 243 -24.86 -19.79 -11.37
CA ARG A 243 -26.32 -19.94 -11.40
C ARG A 243 -27.05 -18.68 -11.85
N TYR A 244 -26.62 -17.51 -11.36
CA TYR A 244 -27.31 -16.25 -11.62
C TYR A 244 -26.56 -15.37 -12.58
N THR A 245 -27.27 -14.85 -13.60
CA THR A 245 -26.74 -13.91 -14.59
C THR A 245 -27.61 -12.67 -14.63
N LEU A 246 -26.96 -11.51 -14.52
CA LEU A 246 -27.57 -10.19 -14.69
C LEU A 246 -27.59 -9.85 -16.18
N LEU A 247 -28.70 -9.30 -16.67
CA LEU A 247 -28.81 -8.71 -18.00
C LEU A 247 -28.70 -7.19 -17.88
N LEU A 248 -27.55 -6.64 -18.30
CA LEU A 248 -27.29 -5.20 -18.29
C LEU A 248 -27.48 -4.62 -19.68
N ARG A 249 -28.35 -3.61 -19.82
CA ARG A 249 -28.51 -2.85 -21.04
C ARG A 249 -27.53 -1.67 -21.05
N ASP A 250 -26.67 -1.65 -22.05
CA ASP A 250 -25.64 -0.62 -22.21
C ASP A 250 -26.19 0.67 -22.85
N MET A 251 -25.28 1.63 -23.11
CA MET A 251 -25.61 2.91 -23.75
C MET A 251 -26.07 2.78 -25.20
N ASN A 252 -25.72 1.71 -25.89
CA ASN A 252 -26.14 1.42 -27.28
C ASN A 252 -27.49 0.67 -27.33
N GLY A 253 -28.09 0.37 -26.15
CA GLY A 253 -29.30 -0.40 -26.02
C GLY A 253 -29.11 -1.91 -26.12
N GLN A 254 -27.86 -2.38 -26.25
CA GLN A 254 -27.52 -3.80 -26.27
C GLN A 254 -27.58 -4.40 -24.88
N VAL A 255 -28.03 -5.66 -24.78
CA VAL A 255 -28.13 -6.37 -23.50
C VAL A 255 -26.96 -7.35 -23.38
N HIS A 256 -26.19 -7.16 -22.33
CA HIS A 256 -24.99 -7.96 -22.00
C HIS A 256 -25.26 -8.85 -20.80
N PRO A 257 -25.04 -10.17 -20.92
CA PRO A 257 -25.14 -11.09 -19.79
C PRO A 257 -23.88 -10.97 -18.90
N LEU A 258 -24.05 -10.67 -17.61
CA LEU A 258 -22.99 -10.56 -16.62
C LEU A 258 -23.26 -11.56 -15.48
N PRO A 259 -22.39 -12.55 -15.25
CA PRO A 259 -22.52 -13.46 -14.10
C PRO A 259 -22.50 -12.71 -12.78
N LEU A 260 -23.42 -13.01 -11.84
CA LEU A 260 -23.44 -12.36 -10.52
C LEU A 260 -22.16 -12.60 -9.72
N SER A 261 -21.45 -13.70 -9.99
CA SER A 261 -20.15 -14.00 -9.37
C SER A 261 -19.06 -12.97 -9.66
N GLN A 262 -19.18 -12.24 -10.77
CA GLN A 262 -18.28 -11.16 -11.13
C GLN A 262 -18.63 -9.83 -10.45
N ILE A 263 -19.85 -9.68 -9.93
CA ILE A 263 -20.39 -8.44 -9.39
C ILE A 263 -20.11 -8.40 -7.88
N ASN A 264 -19.24 -7.51 -7.46
CA ASN A 264 -18.94 -7.29 -6.05
C ASN A 264 -20.04 -6.47 -5.35
N ARG A 265 -20.60 -5.47 -6.04
CA ARG A 265 -21.66 -4.58 -5.55
C ARG A 265 -22.46 -3.98 -6.71
N ALA A 266 -23.69 -3.61 -6.40
CA ALA A 266 -24.58 -2.88 -7.30
C ALA A 266 -25.29 -1.77 -6.52
N TRP A 267 -25.40 -0.57 -7.09
CA TRP A 267 -26.13 0.55 -6.47
C TRP A 267 -26.66 1.53 -7.51
N TYR A 268 -27.62 2.34 -7.08
CA TYR A 268 -28.28 3.38 -7.90
C TYR A 268 -27.86 4.76 -7.36
N PRO A 269 -26.75 5.36 -7.81
CA PRO A 269 -26.17 6.57 -7.21
C PRO A 269 -27.11 7.77 -7.27
N ASN A 270 -27.94 7.86 -8.31
CA ASN A 270 -28.85 8.97 -8.54
C ASN A 270 -30.14 8.91 -7.68
N ASP A 271 -30.45 7.73 -7.11
CA ASP A 271 -31.62 7.52 -6.22
C ASP A 271 -31.22 7.47 -4.73
N MET A 272 -29.92 7.54 -4.42
CA MET A 272 -29.44 7.48 -3.03
C MET A 272 -29.79 8.73 -2.22
N SER A 273 -30.40 8.53 -1.05
CA SER A 273 -30.50 9.55 -0.01
C SER A 273 -29.12 9.89 0.58
N LEU A 274 -29.02 11.01 1.31
CA LEU A 274 -27.78 11.41 1.96
C LEU A 274 -27.28 10.36 2.95
N GLU A 275 -28.16 9.73 3.72
CA GLU A 275 -27.83 8.64 4.64
C GLU A 275 -27.23 7.44 3.90
N GLN A 276 -27.86 7.05 2.80
CA GLN A 276 -27.35 5.95 1.95
C GLN A 276 -25.97 6.27 1.35
N LYS A 277 -25.73 7.53 0.95
CA LYS A 277 -24.41 8.01 0.48
C LYS A 277 -23.35 7.94 1.57
N LEU A 278 -23.67 8.37 2.79
CA LEU A 278 -22.76 8.27 3.94
C LEU A 278 -22.46 6.82 4.30
N ARG A 279 -23.47 5.96 4.30
CA ARG A 279 -23.27 4.50 4.50
C ARG A 279 -22.41 3.90 3.41
N HIS A 280 -22.63 4.28 2.15
CA HIS A 280 -21.81 3.84 1.01
C HIS A 280 -20.35 4.27 1.20
N PHE A 281 -20.12 5.53 1.54
CA PHE A 281 -18.80 6.07 1.86
C PHE A 281 -18.08 5.27 2.95
N ALA A 282 -18.75 5.03 4.08
CA ALA A 282 -18.16 4.24 5.18
C ALA A 282 -17.81 2.81 4.76
N VAL A 283 -18.69 2.15 4.01
CA VAL A 283 -18.45 0.79 3.51
C VAL A 283 -17.31 0.76 2.48
N GLN A 284 -17.20 1.76 1.59
CA GLN A 284 -16.09 1.84 0.63
C GLN A 284 -14.77 2.10 1.32
N THR A 285 -14.74 3.00 2.31
CA THR A 285 -13.53 3.25 3.12
C THR A 285 -13.11 1.99 3.88
N HIS A 286 -14.03 1.26 4.49
CA HIS A 286 -13.72 -0.01 5.16
C HIS A 286 -13.14 -1.02 4.19
N LYS A 287 -13.76 -1.22 3.02
CA LYS A 287 -13.25 -2.14 1.98
C LYS A 287 -11.87 -1.74 1.47
N PHE A 288 -11.64 -0.44 1.27
CA PHE A 288 -10.32 0.05 0.89
C PHE A 288 -9.23 -0.36 1.88
N LEU A 289 -9.53 -0.34 3.18
CA LEU A 289 -8.58 -0.73 4.23
C LEU A 289 -8.43 -2.25 4.40
N THR A 290 -9.44 -3.06 4.04
CA THR A 290 -9.51 -4.49 4.36
C THR A 290 -9.41 -5.43 3.16
N ASP A 291 -9.74 -4.95 1.96
CA ASP A 291 -9.74 -5.78 0.76
C ASP A 291 -8.35 -5.84 0.11
N ASN A 292 -8.17 -6.82 -0.77
CA ASN A 292 -7.01 -6.93 -1.63
C ASN A 292 -7.16 -6.01 -2.87
N PRO A 293 -6.03 -5.58 -3.47
CA PRO A 293 -6.06 -4.83 -4.72
C PRO A 293 -6.61 -5.68 -5.87
N ARG A 294 -7.24 -5.01 -6.85
CA ARG A 294 -7.85 -5.61 -8.03
C ARG A 294 -7.45 -4.84 -9.30
N ASN A 295 -7.71 -5.44 -10.47
CA ASN A 295 -7.50 -4.80 -11.78
C ASN A 295 -6.13 -4.12 -11.91
N ALA A 296 -5.06 -4.87 -11.67
CA ALA A 296 -3.68 -4.36 -11.72
C ALA A 296 -3.45 -3.13 -10.80
N ASN A 297 -4.01 -3.14 -9.60
CA ASN A 297 -3.96 -2.07 -8.57
C ASN A 297 -4.75 -0.78 -8.91
N THR A 298 -5.58 -0.78 -9.95
CA THR A 298 -6.43 0.39 -10.26
C THR A 298 -7.68 0.48 -9.40
N GLU A 299 -8.07 -0.62 -8.76
CA GLU A 299 -9.27 -0.76 -7.95
C GLU A 299 -9.04 -1.70 -6.76
N GLY A 300 -10.01 -1.73 -5.83
CA GLY A 300 -9.98 -2.59 -4.66
C GLY A 300 -9.41 -1.93 -3.43
N GLY A 301 -8.87 -2.75 -2.53
CA GLY A 301 -8.26 -2.29 -1.27
C GLY A 301 -6.74 -2.29 -1.32
N VAL A 302 -6.15 -1.92 -0.18
CA VAL A 302 -4.70 -1.79 -0.01
C VAL A 302 -4.18 -2.54 1.21
N PHE A 303 -4.98 -3.47 1.76
CA PHE A 303 -4.65 -4.20 2.99
C PHE A 303 -3.27 -4.87 2.98
N PRO A 304 -2.87 -5.64 1.94
CA PRO A 304 -1.56 -6.28 1.93
C PRO A 304 -0.39 -5.28 1.96
N ALA A 305 -0.58 -4.09 1.38
CA ALA A 305 0.44 -3.04 1.40
C ALA A 305 0.49 -2.32 2.76
N ILE A 306 -0.65 -2.12 3.42
CA ILE A 306 -0.69 -1.62 4.82
C ILE A 306 0.09 -2.59 5.71
N PHE A 307 -0.28 -3.86 5.65
CA PHE A 307 0.34 -4.92 6.45
C PHE A 307 1.85 -4.99 6.21
N GLY A 308 2.26 -5.02 4.94
CA GLY A 308 3.68 -5.10 4.60
C GLY A 308 4.48 -3.85 5.01
N THR A 309 3.89 -2.64 4.90
CA THR A 309 4.54 -1.40 5.37
C THR A 309 4.77 -1.43 6.89
N VAL A 310 3.74 -1.78 7.66
CA VAL A 310 3.84 -1.83 9.13
C VAL A 310 4.81 -2.93 9.58
N LEU A 311 4.71 -4.12 9.01
CA LEU A 311 5.61 -5.24 9.31
C LEU A 311 7.06 -4.86 9.00
N MET A 312 7.32 -4.25 7.84
CA MET A 312 8.65 -3.83 7.41
C MET A 312 9.27 -2.81 8.38
N VAL A 313 8.49 -1.81 8.79
CA VAL A 313 8.94 -0.80 9.75
C VAL A 313 9.28 -1.43 11.10
N ILE A 314 8.49 -2.39 11.57
CA ILE A 314 8.75 -3.13 12.82
C ILE A 314 10.04 -3.94 12.70
N LEU A 315 10.19 -4.75 11.65
CA LEU A 315 11.38 -5.58 11.44
C LEU A 315 12.66 -4.73 11.31
N MET A 316 12.60 -3.66 10.52
CA MET A 316 13.69 -2.69 10.40
C MET A 316 14.05 -2.11 11.78
N SER A 317 13.06 -1.72 12.58
CA SER A 317 13.26 -1.12 13.91
C SER A 317 13.95 -2.07 14.88
N ILE A 318 13.57 -3.36 14.86
CA ILE A 318 14.18 -4.42 15.67
C ILE A 318 15.68 -4.56 15.36
N VAL A 319 16.07 -4.35 14.09
CA VAL A 319 17.47 -4.46 13.66
C VAL A 319 18.24 -3.16 13.90
N VAL A 320 17.69 -2.02 13.48
CA VAL A 320 18.42 -0.74 13.48
C VAL A 320 18.68 -0.20 14.88
N MET A 321 17.73 -0.40 15.83
CA MET A 321 17.88 0.13 17.18
C MET A 321 19.07 -0.48 17.93
N PRO A 322 19.18 -1.80 18.09
CA PRO A 322 20.34 -2.37 18.78
C PRO A 322 21.66 -2.01 18.09
N LEU A 323 21.74 -2.13 16.77
CA LEU A 323 22.96 -1.86 16.00
C LEU A 323 23.37 -0.39 16.11
N GLY A 324 22.41 0.53 15.98
CA GLY A 324 22.66 1.98 16.08
C GLY A 324 23.10 2.41 17.47
N VAL A 325 22.45 1.85 18.50
CA VAL A 325 22.81 2.14 19.91
C VAL A 325 24.20 1.59 20.25
N ILE A 326 24.49 0.35 19.87
CA ILE A 326 25.81 -0.26 20.11
C ILE A 326 26.91 0.56 19.41
N ALA A 327 26.69 0.93 18.14
CA ALA A 327 27.64 1.74 17.40
C ALA A 327 27.85 3.12 18.03
N ALA A 328 26.79 3.80 18.45
CA ALA A 328 26.86 5.10 19.11
C ALA A 328 27.56 5.03 20.46
N VAL A 329 27.25 4.02 21.28
CA VAL A 329 27.91 3.78 22.56
C VAL A 329 29.42 3.52 22.36
N TYR A 330 29.77 2.69 21.39
CA TYR A 330 31.15 2.43 21.05
C TYR A 330 31.89 3.74 20.66
N LEU A 331 31.34 4.50 19.74
CA LEU A 331 31.93 5.73 19.22
C LEU A 331 32.04 6.83 20.30
N HIS A 332 31.09 6.89 21.24
CA HIS A 332 31.03 7.92 22.26
C HIS A 332 31.87 7.55 23.52
N GLU A 333 31.75 6.30 24.00
CA GLU A 333 32.27 5.90 25.32
C GLU A 333 33.58 5.11 25.27
N TYR A 334 33.84 4.38 24.16
CA TYR A 334 34.99 3.48 24.05
C TYR A 334 36.02 3.92 23.03
N ALA A 335 35.59 4.54 21.93
CA ALA A 335 36.49 4.92 20.86
C ALA A 335 37.40 6.08 21.28
N GLY A 336 38.69 5.90 21.10
CA GLY A 336 39.71 6.94 21.36
C GLY A 336 39.59 8.10 20.35
N LYS A 337 40.17 9.26 20.73
CA LYS A 337 40.24 10.44 19.86
C LYS A 337 41.34 10.32 18.78
N ASN A 338 41.35 9.22 18.02
CA ASN A 338 42.31 8.95 16.96
C ASN A 338 41.73 9.26 15.58
N TRP A 339 42.60 9.25 14.57
CA TRP A 339 42.20 9.54 13.19
C TRP A 339 41.19 8.50 12.63
N LEU A 340 41.31 7.24 13.02
CA LEU A 340 40.41 6.16 12.58
C LEU A 340 38.98 6.39 13.10
N THR A 341 38.81 6.72 14.37
CA THR A 341 37.49 7.07 14.94
C THR A 341 36.87 8.27 14.23
N ARG A 342 37.73 9.27 13.89
CA ARG A 342 37.27 10.45 13.14
C ARG A 342 36.79 10.05 11.73
N MET A 343 37.53 9.18 11.05
CA MET A 343 37.12 8.67 9.73
C MET A 343 35.79 7.90 9.80
N ILE A 344 35.64 7.00 10.77
CA ILE A 344 34.39 6.24 10.96
C ILE A 344 33.22 7.20 11.19
N ARG A 345 33.36 8.21 12.03
CA ARG A 345 32.31 9.18 12.32
C ARG A 345 31.93 9.99 11.07
N ILE A 346 32.92 10.45 10.31
CA ILE A 346 32.69 11.15 9.04
C ILE A 346 31.97 10.21 8.05
N SER A 347 32.38 8.94 7.97
CA SER A 347 31.75 7.95 7.11
C SER A 347 30.28 7.71 7.49
N VAL A 348 29.97 7.58 8.77
CA VAL A 348 28.59 7.43 9.26
C VAL A 348 27.72 8.63 8.85
N VAL A 349 28.23 9.86 9.04
CA VAL A 349 27.49 11.07 8.65
C VAL A 349 27.29 11.14 7.13
N ASN A 350 28.34 10.84 6.35
CA ASN A 350 28.27 10.86 4.89
C ASN A 350 27.36 9.75 4.33
N LEU A 351 27.26 8.62 5.01
CA LEU A 351 26.37 7.52 4.62
C LEU A 351 24.91 7.96 4.58
N ALA A 352 24.49 8.89 5.46
CA ALA A 352 23.14 9.48 5.42
C ALA A 352 22.83 10.26 4.14
N GLY A 353 23.85 10.75 3.44
CA GLY A 353 23.73 11.50 2.17
C GLY A 353 23.73 10.61 0.90
N VAL A 354 23.96 9.31 1.02
CA VAL A 354 23.97 8.39 -0.12
C VAL A 354 22.55 8.23 -0.67
N PRO A 355 22.33 8.30 -2.01
CA PRO A 355 21.03 8.07 -2.61
C PRO A 355 20.46 6.70 -2.23
N SER A 356 19.18 6.65 -1.86
CA SER A 356 18.55 5.43 -1.33
C SER A 356 18.58 4.24 -2.30
N ILE A 357 18.55 4.48 -3.61
CA ILE A 357 18.66 3.44 -4.63
C ILE A 357 19.98 2.65 -4.55
N VAL A 358 21.08 3.32 -4.15
CA VAL A 358 22.40 2.67 -3.99
C VAL A 358 22.35 1.61 -2.89
N TYR A 359 21.64 1.89 -1.79
CA TYR A 359 21.39 0.89 -0.76
C TYR A 359 20.60 -0.31 -1.29
N GLY A 360 19.65 -0.08 -2.21
CA GLY A 360 18.91 -1.16 -2.87
C GLY A 360 19.82 -2.05 -3.71
N VAL A 361 20.71 -1.45 -4.52
CA VAL A 361 21.70 -2.20 -5.32
C VAL A 361 22.65 -2.98 -4.41
N PHE A 362 23.15 -2.35 -3.34
CA PHE A 362 23.98 -3.02 -2.34
C PHE A 362 23.22 -4.17 -1.68
N GLY A 363 21.98 -3.93 -1.25
CA GLY A 363 21.12 -4.93 -0.62
C GLY A 363 20.88 -6.14 -1.53
N LEU A 364 20.64 -5.90 -2.81
CA LEU A 364 20.48 -6.97 -3.79
C LEU A 364 21.79 -7.76 -4.00
N GLY A 365 22.88 -7.08 -4.24
CA GLY A 365 24.18 -7.74 -4.52
C GLY A 365 24.75 -8.44 -3.29
N PHE A 366 24.78 -7.75 -2.15
CA PHE A 366 25.42 -8.25 -0.93
C PHE A 366 24.48 -9.12 -0.09
N PHE A 367 23.30 -8.61 0.28
CA PHE A 367 22.41 -9.39 1.15
C PHE A 367 21.75 -10.54 0.40
N VAL A 368 21.13 -10.30 -0.76
CA VAL A 368 20.38 -11.34 -1.48
C VAL A 368 21.34 -12.35 -2.13
N TYR A 369 22.21 -11.88 -3.02
CA TYR A 369 23.00 -12.83 -3.83
C TYR A 369 24.18 -13.40 -3.07
N PHE A 370 24.95 -12.59 -2.33
CA PHE A 370 26.13 -13.09 -1.64
C PHE A 370 25.76 -13.82 -0.34
N ILE A 371 25.08 -13.14 0.62
CA ILE A 371 24.72 -13.77 1.89
C ILE A 371 23.61 -14.80 1.68
N GLY A 372 22.49 -14.45 1.03
CA GLY A 372 21.37 -15.34 0.81
C GLY A 372 21.73 -16.57 -0.01
N GLY A 373 22.49 -16.39 -1.09
CA GLY A 373 22.99 -17.50 -1.88
C GLY A 373 23.98 -18.41 -1.11
N SER A 374 24.75 -17.85 -0.16
CA SER A 374 25.62 -18.64 0.73
C SER A 374 24.82 -19.41 1.78
N LEU A 375 23.78 -18.79 2.34
CA LEU A 375 22.84 -19.45 3.27
C LEU A 375 22.13 -20.63 2.59
N ASP A 376 21.66 -20.45 1.35
CA ASP A 376 20.99 -21.51 0.62
C ASP A 376 21.93 -22.70 0.34
N LYS A 377 23.17 -22.43 -0.05
CA LYS A 377 24.16 -23.50 -0.24
C LYS A 377 24.48 -24.26 1.04
N LEU A 378 24.51 -23.58 2.18
CA LEU A 378 24.90 -24.15 3.47
C LEU A 378 23.74 -24.87 4.18
N PHE A 379 22.55 -24.26 4.19
CA PHE A 379 21.42 -24.73 5.00
C PHE A 379 20.27 -25.32 4.19
N TYR A 380 20.16 -24.98 2.90
CA TYR A 380 19.06 -25.40 2.02
C TYR A 380 19.55 -25.96 0.68
N PRO A 381 20.60 -26.83 0.65
CA PRO A 381 21.12 -27.36 -0.60
C PRO A 381 20.09 -28.16 -1.39
N GLU A 382 19.12 -28.75 -0.69
CA GLU A 382 18.00 -29.48 -1.29
C GLU A 382 17.01 -28.58 -2.07
N ALA A 383 16.92 -27.29 -1.73
CA ALA A 383 16.05 -26.34 -2.42
C ALA A 383 16.58 -25.92 -3.80
N LEU A 384 17.89 -26.01 -4.02
CA LEU A 384 18.50 -25.63 -5.31
C LEU A 384 17.98 -26.48 -6.48
N PRO A 385 17.74 -25.90 -7.67
CA PRO A 385 18.13 -24.57 -8.14
C PRO A 385 17.19 -23.41 -7.75
N ASN A 386 16.11 -23.66 -6.99
CA ASN A 386 15.18 -22.62 -6.54
C ASN A 386 15.61 -22.11 -5.15
N PRO A 387 16.39 -21.01 -5.06
CA PRO A 387 16.92 -20.55 -3.79
C PRO A 387 15.79 -20.03 -2.88
N THR A 388 15.93 -20.26 -1.57
CA THR A 388 15.01 -19.79 -0.54
C THR A 388 15.36 -18.35 -0.12
N PHE A 389 16.59 -18.14 0.34
CA PHE A 389 17.10 -16.84 0.77
C PHE A 389 17.90 -16.10 -0.30
N GLY A 390 18.37 -16.76 -1.34
CA GLY A 390 19.03 -16.15 -2.51
C GLY A 390 18.06 -15.39 -3.43
N THR A 391 16.85 -15.10 -2.97
CA THR A 391 15.81 -14.31 -3.65
C THR A 391 15.44 -13.08 -2.83
N PRO A 392 15.02 -11.97 -3.50
CA PRO A 392 14.48 -10.81 -2.81
C PRO A 392 13.30 -11.17 -1.88
N GLY A 393 13.30 -10.65 -0.63
CA GLY A 393 12.29 -10.95 0.38
C GLY A 393 12.29 -9.96 1.53
N VAL A 394 11.37 -10.20 2.49
CA VAL A 394 11.16 -9.32 3.66
C VAL A 394 12.45 -9.13 4.46
N LEU A 395 13.22 -10.20 4.70
CA LEU A 395 14.47 -10.14 5.48
C LEU A 395 15.46 -9.13 4.90
N TRP A 396 15.74 -9.26 3.61
CA TRP A 396 16.71 -8.44 2.92
C TRP A 396 16.27 -7.00 2.79
N ALA A 397 14.97 -6.78 2.60
CA ALA A 397 14.39 -5.46 2.59
C ALA A 397 14.51 -4.78 3.98
N ALA A 398 14.25 -5.50 5.07
CA ALA A 398 14.41 -4.99 6.43
C ALA A 398 15.86 -4.64 6.75
N LEU A 399 16.82 -5.48 6.38
CA LEU A 399 18.26 -5.22 6.56
C LEU A 399 18.74 -4.03 5.73
N THR A 400 18.27 -3.91 4.49
CA THR A 400 18.62 -2.79 3.60
C THR A 400 18.09 -1.47 4.15
N LEU A 401 16.85 -1.43 4.63
CA LEU A 401 16.29 -0.24 5.27
C LEU A 401 16.95 0.05 6.62
N ALA A 402 17.32 -0.97 7.40
CA ALA A 402 18.06 -0.79 8.63
C ALA A 402 19.42 -0.13 8.35
N LEU A 403 20.14 -0.59 7.33
CA LEU A 403 21.41 0.02 6.93
C LEU A 403 21.24 1.48 6.46
N LEU A 404 20.20 1.78 5.71
CA LEU A 404 19.87 3.14 5.24
C LEU A 404 19.56 4.10 6.41
N THR A 405 18.89 3.61 7.44
CA THR A 405 18.45 4.43 8.59
C THR A 405 19.43 4.40 9.76
N LEU A 406 20.41 3.50 9.75
CA LEU A 406 21.42 3.33 10.80
C LEU A 406 22.14 4.63 11.18
N PRO A 407 22.60 5.48 10.22
CA PRO A 407 23.27 6.73 10.56
C PRO A 407 22.39 7.67 11.39
N VAL A 408 21.09 7.71 11.12
CA VAL A 408 20.15 8.58 11.85
C VAL A 408 20.06 8.16 13.31
N VAL A 409 19.98 6.85 13.58
CA VAL A 409 19.90 6.31 14.95
C VAL A 409 21.23 6.51 15.68
N ILE A 410 22.37 6.31 15.00
CA ILE A 410 23.70 6.53 15.59
C ILE A 410 23.84 7.98 16.03
N VAL A 411 23.60 8.95 15.13
CA VAL A 411 23.76 10.39 15.42
C VAL A 411 22.83 10.82 16.54
N ALA A 412 21.54 10.46 16.48
CA ALA A 412 20.60 10.82 17.54
C ALA A 412 20.97 10.23 18.91
N THR A 413 21.52 9.01 18.92
CA THR A 413 21.99 8.37 20.15
C THR A 413 23.26 9.03 20.68
N GLU A 414 24.25 9.35 19.83
CA GLU A 414 25.46 10.09 20.23
C GLU A 414 25.12 11.46 20.82
N GLU A 415 24.18 12.20 20.21
CA GLU A 415 23.69 13.46 20.76
C GLU A 415 23.03 13.27 22.13
N GLY A 416 22.25 12.20 22.33
CA GLY A 416 21.66 11.85 23.60
C GLY A 416 22.72 11.56 24.67
N LEU A 417 23.73 10.77 24.32
CA LEU A 417 24.85 10.41 25.22
C LEU A 417 25.70 11.64 25.61
N SER A 418 25.90 12.57 24.68
CA SER A 418 26.69 13.80 24.90
C SER A 418 26.02 14.77 25.88
N ARG A 419 24.70 14.72 26.03
CA ARG A 419 23.94 15.59 26.94
C ARG A 419 23.98 15.12 28.40
N ILE A 420 24.46 13.90 28.68
CA ILE A 420 24.51 13.34 30.02
C ILE A 420 25.73 13.92 30.78
N PRO A 421 25.53 14.56 31.96
CA PRO A 421 26.64 15.14 32.74
C PRO A 421 27.71 14.12 33.10
N ALA A 422 28.97 14.54 32.97
CA ALA A 422 30.12 13.69 33.34
C ALA A 422 30.13 13.31 34.81
N SER A 423 29.59 14.16 35.70
CA SER A 423 29.46 13.91 37.12
C SER A 423 28.71 12.64 37.49
N LEU A 424 27.65 12.31 36.74
CA LEU A 424 26.87 11.09 36.95
C LEU A 424 27.70 9.83 36.65
N ARG A 425 28.49 9.86 35.54
CA ARG A 425 29.40 8.77 35.19
C ARG A 425 30.50 8.60 36.25
N GLN A 426 31.13 9.72 36.64
CA GLN A 426 32.19 9.73 37.66
C GLN A 426 31.67 9.29 39.02
N GLY A 427 30.48 9.75 39.43
CA GLY A 427 29.84 9.35 40.69
C GLY A 427 29.58 7.84 40.76
N SER A 428 29.08 7.25 39.70
CA SER A 428 28.85 5.79 39.61
C SER A 428 30.17 5.00 39.72
N LEU A 429 31.21 5.43 38.98
CA LEU A 429 32.51 4.81 39.03
C LEU A 429 33.18 4.96 40.43
N ALA A 430 32.99 6.11 41.10
CA ALA A 430 33.50 6.35 42.46
C ALA A 430 32.82 5.46 43.50
N LEU A 431 31.58 5.03 43.25
CA LEU A 431 30.88 4.05 44.09
C LEU A 431 31.28 2.59 43.80
N GLY A 432 32.26 2.38 42.93
CA GLY A 432 32.79 1.05 42.60
C GLY A 432 32.10 0.32 41.45
N ALA A 433 31.15 0.94 40.75
CA ALA A 433 30.55 0.35 39.60
C ALA A 433 31.54 0.24 38.41
N SER A 434 31.48 -0.83 37.66
CA SER A 434 32.25 -0.97 36.44
C SER A 434 31.72 -0.02 35.34
N LYS A 435 32.51 0.24 34.30
CA LYS A 435 32.10 1.07 33.16
C LYS A 435 30.88 0.49 32.47
N ALA A 436 30.78 -0.84 32.34
CA ALA A 436 29.65 -1.51 31.74
C ALA A 436 28.37 -1.35 32.58
N GLU A 437 28.45 -1.49 33.89
CA GLU A 437 27.32 -1.27 34.81
C GLU A 437 26.84 0.18 34.79
N THR A 438 27.77 1.14 34.80
CA THR A 438 27.43 2.56 34.66
C THR A 438 26.69 2.84 33.36
N LEU A 439 27.15 2.27 32.24
CA LEU A 439 26.48 2.42 30.93
C LEU A 439 25.10 1.82 30.95
N TRP A 440 24.96 0.59 31.44
CA TRP A 440 23.69 -0.15 31.37
C TRP A 440 22.62 0.41 32.33
N HIS A 441 22.98 0.78 33.54
CA HIS A 441 22.03 1.19 34.58
C HIS A 441 21.79 2.70 34.64
N ILE A 442 22.72 3.54 34.16
CA ILE A 442 22.62 5.00 34.27
C ILE A 442 22.57 5.66 32.88
N VAL A 443 23.59 5.44 32.06
CA VAL A 443 23.78 6.21 30.83
C VAL A 443 22.74 5.87 29.77
N LEU A 444 22.51 4.58 29.47
CA LEU A 444 21.53 4.14 28.46
C LEU A 444 20.10 4.51 28.84
N PRO A 445 19.63 4.30 30.09
CA PRO A 445 18.29 4.75 30.46
C PRO A 445 18.10 6.27 30.35
N MET A 446 19.11 7.06 30.67
CA MET A 446 19.05 8.52 30.50
C MET A 446 19.11 8.96 29.04
N ALA A 447 19.79 8.22 28.15
CA ALA A 447 19.83 8.47 26.73
C ALA A 447 18.56 7.98 25.99
N ALA A 448 17.73 7.13 26.61
CA ALA A 448 16.58 6.49 25.96
C ALA A 448 15.64 7.46 25.23
N PRO A 449 15.31 8.67 25.75
CA PRO A 449 14.47 9.61 25.01
C PRO A 449 15.07 10.08 23.68
N ALA A 450 16.39 10.23 23.60
CA ALA A 450 17.09 10.60 22.38
C ALA A 450 17.17 9.41 21.39
N MET A 451 17.43 8.20 21.91
CA MET A 451 17.41 6.96 21.13
C MET A 451 16.05 6.75 20.45
N ILE A 452 14.94 6.94 21.18
CA ILE A 452 13.59 6.84 20.62
C ILE A 452 13.33 7.94 19.59
N THR A 453 13.89 9.14 19.80
CA THR A 453 13.79 10.21 18.79
C THR A 453 14.48 9.79 17.49
N GLY A 454 15.66 9.18 17.56
CA GLY A 454 16.34 8.59 16.41
C GLY A 454 15.49 7.51 15.71
N LEU A 455 14.85 6.65 16.50
CA LEU A 455 13.94 5.64 15.97
C LEU A 455 12.73 6.26 15.24
N ILE A 456 12.09 7.29 15.80
CA ILE A 456 10.97 8.01 15.17
C ILE A 456 11.38 8.54 13.81
N LEU A 457 12.56 9.16 13.70
CA LEU A 457 13.08 9.67 12.45
C LEU A 457 13.37 8.55 11.43
N ALA A 458 13.93 7.43 11.91
CA ALA A 458 14.20 6.24 11.09
C ALA A 458 12.90 5.62 10.57
N VAL A 459 11.87 5.49 11.40
CA VAL A 459 10.55 4.97 11.04
C VAL A 459 9.87 5.85 9.99
N ALA A 460 9.87 7.17 10.20
CA ALA A 460 9.27 8.12 9.26
C ALA A 460 9.94 8.05 7.87
N ARG A 461 11.28 7.91 7.85
CA ARG A 461 12.04 7.74 6.61
C ARG A 461 11.74 6.40 5.94
N ALA A 462 11.84 5.30 6.67
CA ALA A 462 11.66 3.94 6.12
C ALA A 462 10.27 3.71 5.53
N ALA A 463 9.22 4.23 6.17
CA ALA A 463 7.84 4.08 5.69
C ALA A 463 7.57 4.78 4.35
N GLY A 464 8.35 5.82 4.01
CA GLY A 464 8.25 6.55 2.74
C GLY A 464 9.16 6.04 1.63
N GLU A 465 10.14 5.18 1.94
CA GLU A 465 11.13 4.72 0.96
C GLU A 465 10.53 3.73 -0.04
N THR A 466 10.85 3.95 -1.32
CA THR A 466 10.37 3.08 -2.43
C THR A 466 11.54 2.46 -3.18
N ALA A 467 12.52 3.27 -3.58
CA ALA A 467 13.58 2.87 -4.51
C ALA A 467 14.42 1.65 -4.05
N PRO A 468 14.93 1.56 -2.81
CA PRO A 468 15.68 0.38 -2.39
C PRO A 468 14.80 -0.86 -2.31
N LEU A 469 13.53 -0.71 -1.90
CA LEU A 469 12.60 -1.81 -1.70
C LEU A 469 12.23 -2.52 -3.01
N MET A 470 12.15 -1.78 -4.12
CA MET A 470 11.87 -2.33 -5.46
C MET A 470 12.90 -3.38 -5.88
N LEU A 471 14.14 -3.28 -5.40
CA LEU A 471 15.22 -4.20 -5.75
C LEU A 471 15.29 -5.41 -4.81
N VAL A 472 14.91 -5.24 -3.53
CA VAL A 472 15.22 -6.24 -2.49
C VAL A 472 14.01 -7.02 -1.96
N GLY A 473 12.77 -6.78 -2.44
CA GLY A 473 11.68 -7.63 -1.97
C GLY A 473 10.25 -7.18 -2.21
N VAL A 474 10.02 -5.93 -2.61
CA VAL A 474 8.66 -5.44 -2.86
C VAL A 474 8.17 -5.85 -4.24
N VAL A 475 6.90 -6.26 -4.31
CA VAL A 475 6.23 -6.66 -5.54
C VAL A 475 4.88 -5.95 -5.69
N LYS A 476 4.41 -5.87 -6.94
CA LYS A 476 3.12 -5.30 -7.31
C LYS A 476 1.93 -6.06 -6.72
N SER A 477 2.02 -7.38 -6.66
CA SER A 477 1.01 -8.27 -6.08
C SER A 477 1.72 -9.42 -5.39
N ALA A 478 1.45 -9.61 -4.10
CA ALA A 478 1.94 -10.73 -3.32
C ALA A 478 0.77 -11.72 -3.10
N PRO A 479 0.90 -12.98 -3.53
CA PRO A 479 -0.17 -13.97 -3.38
C PRO A 479 -0.41 -14.36 -1.92
N LEU A 480 0.62 -14.26 -1.08
CA LEU A 480 0.59 -14.59 0.34
C LEU A 480 1.21 -13.46 1.16
N LEU A 481 0.68 -13.26 2.35
CA LEU A 481 1.32 -12.38 3.33
C LEU A 481 2.59 -13.02 3.90
N PRO A 482 3.56 -12.24 4.37
CA PRO A 482 4.74 -12.75 5.06
C PRO A 482 4.43 -13.43 6.40
N VAL A 483 3.23 -13.22 6.95
CA VAL A 483 2.73 -13.87 8.17
C VAL A 483 1.48 -14.65 7.84
N ASP A 484 1.46 -15.93 8.20
CA ASP A 484 0.31 -16.81 8.04
C ASP A 484 0.22 -17.85 9.17
N GLY A 485 -0.71 -18.82 9.07
CA GLY A 485 -0.93 -19.87 10.06
C GLY A 485 -0.01 -21.10 9.89
N VAL A 486 0.95 -21.09 8.98
CA VAL A 486 1.85 -22.22 8.73
C VAL A 486 3.19 -21.96 9.41
N PHE A 487 3.74 -22.97 10.11
CA PHE A 487 5.09 -22.86 10.68
C PHE A 487 6.13 -22.52 9.60
N PRO A 488 7.04 -21.56 9.80
CA PRO A 488 7.40 -20.83 11.04
C PRO A 488 6.56 -19.57 11.35
N PHE A 489 5.37 -19.39 10.80
CA PHE A 489 4.40 -18.30 10.97
C PHE A 489 4.86 -16.95 10.41
N LEU A 490 6.14 -16.63 10.48
CA LEU A 490 6.79 -15.46 9.87
C LEU A 490 7.76 -15.93 8.80
N HIS A 491 7.41 -15.68 7.57
CA HIS A 491 8.13 -16.10 6.37
C HIS A 491 9.01 -14.97 5.85
N LEU A 492 10.25 -14.92 6.30
CA LEU A 492 11.21 -13.85 6.01
C LEU A 492 11.71 -13.87 4.55
N GLU A 493 11.58 -15.02 3.89
CA GLU A 493 11.95 -15.23 2.49
C GLU A 493 10.92 -14.67 1.50
N ARG A 494 9.66 -14.45 1.95
CA ARG A 494 8.58 -14.03 1.05
C ARG A 494 8.73 -12.59 0.60
N LYS A 495 8.29 -12.35 -0.63
CA LYS A 495 8.06 -11.01 -1.17
C LYS A 495 6.80 -10.40 -0.54
N PHE A 496 6.72 -9.08 -0.51
CA PHE A 496 5.61 -8.38 0.13
C PHE A 496 5.21 -7.13 -0.65
N MET A 497 4.04 -6.57 -0.31
CA MET A 497 3.57 -5.30 -0.86
C MET A 497 3.90 -4.17 0.12
N HIS A 498 4.11 -2.95 -0.40
CA HIS A 498 4.41 -1.77 0.40
C HIS A 498 3.65 -0.55 -0.13
N LEU A 499 3.12 0.31 0.75
CA LEU A 499 2.26 1.43 0.36
C LEU A 499 2.97 2.43 -0.55
N SER A 500 4.22 2.79 -0.26
CA SER A 500 4.97 3.74 -1.09
C SER A 500 5.20 3.19 -2.51
N PHE A 501 5.48 1.89 -2.64
CA PHE A 501 5.59 1.23 -3.93
C PHE A 501 4.24 1.13 -4.65
N GLN A 502 3.16 0.86 -3.94
CA GLN A 502 1.82 0.80 -4.53
C GLN A 502 1.39 2.17 -5.07
N ILE A 503 1.71 3.26 -4.37
CA ILE A 503 1.50 4.63 -4.86
C ILE A 503 2.27 4.84 -6.17
N TYR A 504 3.56 4.46 -6.20
CA TYR A 504 4.40 4.56 -7.39
C TYR A 504 3.85 3.73 -8.56
N ASP A 505 3.49 2.46 -8.32
CA ASP A 505 2.94 1.56 -9.33
C ASP A 505 1.64 2.10 -9.94
N MET A 506 0.71 2.56 -9.10
CA MET A 506 -0.55 3.14 -9.55
C MET A 506 -0.37 4.46 -10.32
N ALA A 507 0.58 5.30 -9.89
CA ALA A 507 0.79 6.62 -10.48
C ALA A 507 1.54 6.57 -11.83
N PHE A 508 2.44 5.60 -12.02
CA PHE A 508 3.37 5.59 -13.15
C PHE A 508 3.34 4.31 -13.99
N GLN A 509 2.96 3.16 -13.41
CA GLN A 509 3.02 1.86 -14.08
C GLN A 509 1.63 1.26 -14.35
N SER A 510 0.56 1.95 -13.95
CA SER A 510 -0.80 1.48 -14.19
C SER A 510 -1.12 1.52 -15.69
N PRO A 511 -1.81 0.48 -16.22
CA PRO A 511 -2.32 0.50 -17.59
C PRO A 511 -3.30 1.66 -17.85
N ASN A 512 -3.95 2.16 -16.80
CA ASN A 512 -4.87 3.29 -16.84
C ASN A 512 -4.60 4.22 -15.64
N VAL A 513 -3.62 5.11 -15.82
CA VAL A 513 -3.19 6.07 -14.78
C VAL A 513 -4.33 7.03 -14.40
N GLU A 514 -5.18 7.41 -15.35
CA GLU A 514 -6.30 8.31 -15.07
C GLU A 514 -7.31 7.63 -14.12
N ALA A 515 -7.68 6.38 -14.38
CA ALA A 515 -8.55 5.63 -13.49
C ALA A 515 -7.98 5.41 -12.08
N ALA A 516 -6.67 5.22 -11.99
CA ALA A 516 -5.97 4.99 -10.73
C ALA A 516 -5.77 6.27 -9.89
N ARG A 517 -5.79 7.47 -10.50
CA ARG A 517 -5.44 8.74 -9.86
C ARG A 517 -6.15 9.00 -8.51
N PRO A 518 -7.48 8.83 -8.34
CA PRO A 518 -8.12 9.04 -7.05
C PRO A 518 -7.64 8.07 -5.98
N LEU A 519 -7.36 6.82 -6.39
CA LEU A 519 -6.83 5.80 -5.49
C LEU A 519 -5.39 6.12 -5.05
N VAL A 520 -4.58 6.72 -5.94
CA VAL A 520 -3.24 7.25 -5.60
C VAL A 520 -3.34 8.27 -4.46
N PHE A 521 -4.25 9.26 -4.57
CA PHE A 521 -4.44 10.26 -3.52
C PHE A 521 -4.95 9.65 -2.21
N ALA A 522 -5.89 8.70 -2.28
CA ALA A 522 -6.40 7.99 -1.10
C ALA A 522 -5.31 7.17 -0.41
N THR A 523 -4.47 6.47 -1.19
CA THR A 523 -3.36 5.67 -0.67
C THR A 523 -2.24 6.55 -0.11
N ALA A 524 -1.95 7.69 -0.74
CA ALA A 524 -0.98 8.67 -0.23
C ALA A 524 -1.46 9.28 1.11
N LEU A 525 -2.74 9.65 1.21
CA LEU A 525 -3.33 10.09 2.47
C LEU A 525 -3.21 9.02 3.56
N LEU A 526 -3.52 7.77 3.21
CA LEU A 526 -3.40 6.64 4.14
C LEU A 526 -1.96 6.44 4.61
N LEU A 527 -0.97 6.53 3.71
CA LEU A 527 0.45 6.45 4.09
C LEU A 527 0.81 7.54 5.10
N VAL A 528 0.39 8.78 4.87
CA VAL A 528 0.59 9.89 5.83
C VAL A 528 -0.04 9.56 7.17
N ILE A 529 -1.28 9.06 7.20
CA ILE A 529 -1.99 8.68 8.43
C ILE A 529 -1.24 7.58 9.18
N ILE A 530 -0.75 6.56 8.49
CA ILE A 530 0.01 5.45 9.09
C ILE A 530 1.34 5.97 9.66
N VAL A 531 2.09 6.78 8.91
CA VAL A 531 3.35 7.35 9.39
C VAL A 531 3.13 8.23 10.63
N VAL A 532 2.12 9.09 10.61
CA VAL A 532 1.73 9.91 11.77
C VAL A 532 1.32 9.03 12.94
N GLY A 533 0.52 7.99 12.71
CA GLY A 533 0.10 7.03 13.74
C GLY A 533 1.28 6.31 14.39
N LEU A 534 2.22 5.79 13.59
CA LEU A 534 3.44 5.15 14.08
C LEU A 534 4.31 6.13 14.89
N ASN A 535 4.45 7.36 14.41
CA ASN A 535 5.19 8.39 15.12
C ASN A 535 4.53 8.78 16.45
N LEU A 536 3.20 8.92 16.48
CA LEU A 536 2.45 9.20 17.72
C LEU A 536 2.59 8.06 18.73
N ALA A 537 2.54 6.80 18.28
CA ALA A 537 2.78 5.64 19.14
C ALA A 537 4.20 5.68 19.75
N ALA A 538 5.22 5.95 18.93
CA ALA A 538 6.60 6.07 19.39
C ALA A 538 6.80 7.28 20.33
N ILE A 539 6.12 8.42 20.08
CA ILE A 539 6.13 9.59 20.98
C ILE A 539 5.48 9.23 22.32
N GLY A 540 4.38 8.46 22.31
CA GLY A 540 3.74 7.96 23.54
C GLY A 540 4.70 7.11 24.38
N ILE A 541 5.42 6.17 23.74
CA ILE A 541 6.45 5.35 24.40
C ILE A 541 7.56 6.23 24.97
N ARG A 542 8.05 7.20 24.19
CA ARG A 542 9.07 8.16 24.65
C ARG A 542 8.62 8.95 25.88
N HIS A 543 7.37 9.43 25.87
CA HIS A 543 6.82 10.18 27.00
C HIS A 543 6.75 9.33 28.26
N HIS A 544 6.22 8.12 28.16
CA HIS A 544 6.15 7.17 29.27
C HIS A 544 7.54 6.84 29.86
N LEU A 545 8.52 6.58 29.01
CA LEU A 545 9.90 6.32 29.47
C LEU A 545 10.54 7.55 30.11
N ARG A 546 10.32 8.75 29.55
CA ARG A 546 10.81 9.99 30.13
C ARG A 546 10.23 10.25 31.52
N GLU A 547 8.95 9.99 31.73
CA GLU A 547 8.33 10.12 33.07
C GLU A 547 8.89 9.12 34.06
N LYS A 548 9.05 7.85 33.63
CA LYS A 548 9.61 6.78 34.47
C LYS A 548 11.03 7.09 34.97
N TYR A 549 11.87 7.73 34.15
CA TYR A 549 13.24 8.05 34.46
C TYR A 549 13.45 9.51 34.88
N ARG A 550 12.38 10.29 35.07
CA ARG A 550 12.45 11.71 35.45
C ARG A 550 13.16 11.91 36.80
N GLY A 551 12.98 11.00 37.75
CA GLY A 551 13.66 11.04 39.03
C GLY A 551 15.17 10.85 38.98
N LEU A 552 15.72 10.32 37.89
CA LEU A 552 17.16 10.18 37.65
C LEU A 552 17.76 11.40 36.93
N MET A 553 16.92 12.31 36.40
CA MET A 553 17.35 13.50 35.67
C MET A 553 17.34 14.78 36.55
N LEU A 554 16.71 14.72 37.72
CA LEU A 554 16.73 15.77 38.76
C LEU A 554 17.82 15.48 39.79
#